data_e005e94e66de1bce0303c23294e8566e
#
_entry.id   e005e94e66de1bce0303c23294e8566e
#
_cell.length_a   1.000
_cell.length_b   1.000
_cell.length_c   1.000
_cell.angle_alpha   90.00
_cell.angle_beta   90.00
_cell.angle_gamma   90.00
#
_symmetry.space_group_name_H-M   'P 1'
#
loop_
_entity.id
_entity.type
_entity.pdbx_description
1 polymer ?
#
loop_
_entity_poly.entity_id
_entity_poly.type
_entity_poly.pdbx_seq_one_letter_code
_entity_poly.pdbx_strand_id
1 'polypeptide(L)'
;MARKASPIGLRTWVWILAGLFVVCTLPLMAIALVQGTLRFTAAEDNLASLRQLRQTFDLANLVSAERGPANSLLGADPADAAEQAPLAAQLAAARKRVDAALLQLDTVFKADPGVVDEHGLLADAQRRLQSARAAVDRVVAQPHDARRVEEVERAISGMFAVVDRLHLLTSAQINVLVSADREAAIPAMQGQVL
;
A
#
# COMPACT_ATOMS: atom_id res chain seq x y z
N MET A 1 18.58 -55.42 57.69
CA MET A 1 19.54 -54.34 57.39
C MET A 1 18.75 -53.13 56.90
N ALA A 2 18.51 -52.13 57.76
CA ALA A 2 17.80 -50.89 57.38
C ALA A 2 18.83 -49.84 56.90
N ARG A 3 18.72 -49.44 55.60
CA ARG A 3 19.53 -48.40 54.99
C ARG A 3 19.10 -47.04 55.56
N LYS A 4 19.92 -46.44 56.44
CA LYS A 4 19.73 -45.08 56.91
C LYS A 4 19.83 -44.11 55.71
N ALA A 5 18.72 -43.53 55.28
CA ALA A 5 18.73 -42.44 54.36
C ALA A 5 19.35 -41.21 55.05
N SER A 6 20.48 -40.76 54.61
CA SER A 6 21.08 -39.51 55.09
C SER A 6 20.21 -38.32 54.67
N PRO A 7 19.84 -37.41 55.63
CA PRO A 7 19.04 -36.24 55.27
C PRO A 7 19.84 -35.35 54.30
N ILE A 8 19.30 -35.12 53.14
CA ILE A 8 19.84 -34.15 52.18
C ILE A 8 19.86 -32.80 52.89
N GLY A 9 21.06 -32.20 53.04
CA GLY A 9 21.20 -30.94 53.81
C GLY A 9 20.41 -29.80 53.14
N LEU A 10 19.87 -28.87 53.93
CA LEU A 10 19.12 -27.70 53.52
C LEU A 10 19.78 -26.94 52.36
N ARG A 11 21.10 -26.86 52.38
CA ARG A 11 21.94 -26.22 51.34
C ARG A 11 21.77 -26.90 49.97
N THR A 12 21.67 -28.22 49.92
CA THR A 12 21.47 -28.96 48.66
C THR A 12 20.08 -28.73 48.12
N TRP A 13 19.04 -28.65 48.96
CA TRP A 13 17.70 -28.31 48.54
C TRP A 13 17.60 -26.91 47.93
N VAL A 14 18.27 -25.92 48.52
CA VAL A 14 18.29 -24.55 47.97
C VAL A 14 18.93 -24.51 46.57
N TRP A 15 20.02 -25.25 46.37
CA TRP A 15 20.68 -25.30 45.02
C TRP A 15 19.82 -26.05 44.00
N ILE A 16 19.11 -27.11 44.39
CA ILE A 16 18.17 -27.82 43.50
C ILE A 16 17.01 -26.90 43.09
N LEU A 17 16.42 -26.18 44.03
CA LEU A 17 15.34 -25.24 43.74
C LEU A 17 15.81 -24.06 42.84
N ALA A 18 16.99 -23.50 43.12
CA ALA A 18 17.59 -22.45 42.31
C ALA A 18 17.88 -22.93 40.88
N GLY A 19 18.42 -24.14 40.74
CA GLY A 19 18.68 -24.76 39.44
C GLY A 19 17.39 -25.03 38.67
N LEU A 20 16.34 -25.55 39.32
CA LEU A 20 15.02 -25.79 38.74
C LEU A 20 14.40 -24.49 38.28
N PHE A 21 14.48 -23.42 39.07
CA PHE A 21 13.99 -22.10 38.75
C PHE A 21 14.65 -21.56 37.48
N VAL A 22 15.97 -21.63 37.37
CA VAL A 22 16.75 -21.19 36.19
C VAL A 22 16.34 -22.01 34.95
N VAL A 23 16.25 -23.33 35.09
CA VAL A 23 15.88 -24.23 33.98
C VAL A 23 14.45 -23.95 33.48
N CYS A 24 13.53 -23.54 34.34
CA CYS A 24 12.17 -23.22 33.95
C CYS A 24 12.04 -21.79 33.39
N THR A 25 12.79 -20.81 33.97
CA THR A 25 12.63 -19.40 33.58
C THR A 25 13.36 -19.04 32.29
N LEU A 26 14.53 -19.62 32.04
CA LEU A 26 15.31 -19.32 30.83
C LEU A 26 14.57 -19.69 29.52
N PRO A 27 13.96 -20.88 29.38
CA PRO A 27 13.18 -21.22 28.18
C PRO A 27 11.97 -20.32 28.00
N LEU A 28 11.24 -20.00 29.07
CA LEU A 28 10.10 -19.11 29.00
C LEU A 28 10.50 -17.70 28.55
N MET A 29 11.61 -17.19 29.04
CA MET A 29 12.13 -15.90 28.63
C MET A 29 12.61 -15.91 27.18
N ALA A 30 13.25 -16.99 26.72
CA ALA A 30 13.65 -17.17 25.33
C ALA A 30 12.42 -17.22 24.39
N ILE A 31 11.37 -17.95 24.76
CA ILE A 31 10.12 -18.01 24.01
C ILE A 31 9.46 -16.63 23.95
N ALA A 32 9.40 -15.90 25.06
CA ALA A 32 8.82 -14.56 25.12
C ALA A 32 9.59 -13.56 24.23
N LEU A 33 10.92 -13.64 24.21
CA LEU A 33 11.77 -12.81 23.34
C LEU A 33 11.54 -13.13 21.86
N VAL A 34 11.53 -14.41 21.49
CA VAL A 34 11.27 -14.84 20.11
C VAL A 34 9.87 -14.40 19.65
N GLN A 35 8.86 -14.61 20.48
CA GLN A 35 7.49 -14.16 20.15
C GLN A 35 7.39 -12.64 20.06
N GLY A 36 8.11 -11.92 20.92
CA GLY A 36 8.17 -10.46 20.88
C GLY A 36 8.79 -9.93 19.59
N THR A 37 9.91 -10.52 19.16
CA THR A 37 10.57 -10.12 17.90
C THR A 37 9.70 -10.45 16.67
N LEU A 38 9.08 -11.61 16.62
CA LEU A 38 8.18 -12.00 15.52
C LEU A 38 6.96 -11.08 15.42
N ARG A 39 6.38 -10.66 16.54
CA ARG A 39 5.26 -9.70 16.56
C ARG A 39 5.71 -8.30 16.14
N PHE A 40 6.92 -7.91 16.50
CA PHE A 40 7.44 -6.60 16.14
C PHE A 40 7.71 -6.52 14.64
N THR A 41 8.36 -7.52 14.03
CA THR A 41 8.57 -7.56 12.57
C THR A 41 7.25 -7.60 11.81
N ALA A 42 6.28 -8.41 12.23
CA ALA A 42 4.95 -8.44 11.61
C ALA A 42 4.22 -7.08 11.70
N ALA A 43 4.40 -6.34 12.80
CA ALA A 43 3.82 -5.00 12.94
C ALA A 43 4.50 -3.98 12.01
N GLU A 44 5.81 -4.06 11.81
CA GLU A 44 6.54 -3.20 10.85
C GLU A 44 6.11 -3.48 9.41
N ASP A 45 5.98 -4.76 9.02
CA ASP A 45 5.52 -5.16 7.69
C ASP A 45 4.08 -4.67 7.43
N ASN A 46 3.19 -4.80 8.41
CA ASN A 46 1.83 -4.27 8.32
C ASN A 46 1.80 -2.75 8.17
N LEU A 47 2.66 -2.01 8.88
CA LEU A 47 2.76 -0.56 8.75
C LEU A 47 3.29 -0.15 7.36
N ALA A 48 4.24 -0.87 6.80
CA ALA A 48 4.74 -0.64 5.45
C ALA A 48 3.63 -0.83 4.41
N SER A 49 2.89 -1.93 4.52
CA SER A 49 1.76 -2.25 3.64
C SER A 49 0.62 -1.23 3.73
N LEU A 50 0.30 -0.75 4.95
CA LEU A 50 -0.69 0.32 5.14
C LEU A 50 -0.25 1.66 4.55
N ARG A 51 1.03 2.01 4.65
CA ARG A 51 1.58 3.21 4.02
C ARG A 51 1.46 3.16 2.52
N GLN A 52 1.75 2.01 1.92
CA GLN A 52 1.65 1.80 0.51
C GLN A 52 0.20 1.83 0.02
N LEU A 53 -0.73 1.19 0.74
CA LEU A 53 -2.16 1.28 0.46
C LEU A 53 -2.63 2.73 0.45
N ARG A 54 -2.21 3.52 1.45
CA ARG A 54 -2.49 4.95 1.52
C ARG A 54 -1.94 5.71 0.32
N GLN A 55 -0.69 5.45 -0.07
CA GLN A 55 -0.08 6.10 -1.23
C GLN A 55 -0.81 5.77 -2.54
N THR A 56 -1.27 4.52 -2.72
CA THR A 56 -2.08 4.13 -3.87
C THR A 56 -3.41 4.88 -3.89
N PHE A 57 -4.04 5.03 -2.73
CA PHE A 57 -5.29 5.78 -2.60
C PHE A 57 -5.09 7.29 -2.85
N ASP A 58 -4.02 7.86 -2.32
CA ASP A 58 -3.66 9.27 -2.55
C ASP A 58 -3.38 9.52 -4.04
N LEU A 59 -2.72 8.58 -4.74
CA LEU A 59 -2.51 8.65 -6.18
C LEU A 59 -3.86 8.64 -6.94
N ALA A 60 -4.79 7.76 -6.59
CA ALA A 60 -6.12 7.72 -7.21
C ALA A 60 -6.87 9.05 -7.04
N ASN A 61 -6.78 9.68 -5.87
CA ASN A 61 -7.35 10.99 -5.59
C ASN A 61 -6.67 12.09 -6.43
N LEU A 62 -5.35 12.06 -6.58
CA LEU A 62 -4.61 13.02 -7.41
C LEU A 62 -4.98 12.90 -8.89
N VAL A 63 -5.12 11.68 -9.42
CA VAL A 63 -5.59 11.45 -10.80
C VAL A 63 -7.02 11.96 -10.97
N SER A 64 -7.88 11.73 -10.00
CA SER A 64 -9.24 12.28 -9.99
C SER A 64 -9.24 13.82 -9.97
N ALA A 65 -8.33 14.44 -9.22
CA ALA A 65 -8.19 15.89 -9.14
C ALA A 65 -7.61 16.48 -10.46
N GLU A 66 -6.75 15.76 -11.19
CA GLU A 66 -6.23 16.19 -12.51
C GLU A 66 -7.36 16.30 -13.53
N ARG A 67 -8.43 15.51 -13.40
CA ARG A 67 -9.56 15.53 -14.31
C ARG A 67 -10.31 16.89 -14.30
N GLY A 68 -10.39 17.57 -13.15
CA GLY A 68 -11.06 18.87 -13.06
C GLY A 68 -10.51 19.91 -14.06
N PRO A 69 -9.23 20.28 -13.95
CA PRO A 69 -8.59 21.20 -14.91
C PRO A 69 -8.59 20.68 -16.35
N ALA A 70 -8.49 19.35 -16.58
CA ALA A 70 -8.58 18.76 -17.90
C ALA A 70 -9.96 19.00 -18.53
N ASN A 71 -11.05 18.77 -17.78
CA ASN A 71 -12.40 19.01 -18.24
C ASN A 71 -12.64 20.50 -18.52
N SER A 72 -12.15 21.39 -17.68
CA SER A 72 -12.27 22.84 -17.89
C SER A 72 -11.57 23.26 -19.19
N LEU A 73 -10.37 22.75 -19.46
CA LEU A 73 -9.64 23.02 -20.72
C LEU A 73 -10.36 22.44 -21.95
N LEU A 74 -10.95 21.25 -21.84
CA LEU A 74 -11.71 20.64 -22.92
C LEU A 74 -12.95 21.46 -23.31
N GLY A 75 -13.55 22.17 -22.34
CA GLY A 75 -14.67 23.05 -22.56
C GLY A 75 -14.31 24.49 -22.93
N ALA A 76 -13.10 24.94 -22.64
CA ALA A 76 -12.67 26.32 -22.90
C ALA A 76 -12.43 26.60 -24.38
N ASP A 77 -12.71 27.85 -24.82
CA ASP A 77 -12.42 28.30 -26.19
C ASP A 77 -10.90 28.54 -26.33
N PRO A 78 -10.21 27.86 -27.26
CA PRO A 78 -8.82 28.11 -27.51
C PRO A 78 -8.50 29.53 -28.03
N ALA A 79 -9.46 30.25 -28.52
CA ALA A 79 -9.30 31.65 -28.93
C ALA A 79 -9.20 32.58 -27.73
N ASP A 80 -9.70 32.21 -26.55
CA ASP A 80 -9.59 33.00 -25.31
C ASP A 80 -8.34 32.62 -24.51
N ALA A 81 -7.22 33.24 -24.86
CA ALA A 81 -5.96 33.02 -24.19
C ALA A 81 -5.96 33.44 -22.70
N ALA A 82 -6.83 34.38 -22.31
CA ALA A 82 -6.95 34.82 -20.91
C ALA A 82 -7.61 33.78 -20.04
N GLU A 83 -8.58 33.04 -20.58
CA GLU A 83 -9.22 31.91 -19.91
C GLU A 83 -8.33 30.66 -19.95
N GLN A 84 -7.68 30.37 -21.06
CA GLN A 84 -6.90 29.15 -21.24
C GLN A 84 -5.61 29.11 -20.41
N ALA A 85 -4.88 30.22 -20.30
CA ALA A 85 -3.58 30.22 -19.62
C ALA A 85 -3.67 29.76 -18.15
N PRO A 86 -4.60 30.23 -17.31
CA PRO A 86 -4.72 29.77 -15.93
C PRO A 86 -5.17 28.29 -15.84
N LEU A 87 -6.05 27.81 -16.75
CA LEU A 87 -6.49 26.42 -16.77
C LEU A 87 -5.35 25.48 -17.18
N ALA A 88 -4.55 25.85 -18.18
CA ALA A 88 -3.37 25.10 -18.58
C ALA A 88 -2.33 25.01 -17.45
N ALA A 89 -2.11 26.11 -16.73
CA ALA A 89 -1.23 26.13 -15.56
C ALA A 89 -1.74 25.23 -14.44
N GLN A 90 -3.04 25.21 -14.17
CA GLN A 90 -3.67 24.32 -13.19
C GLN A 90 -3.52 22.86 -13.59
N LEU A 91 -3.74 22.52 -14.87
CA LEU A 91 -3.55 21.16 -15.39
C LEU A 91 -2.10 20.72 -15.26
N ALA A 92 -1.14 21.59 -15.64
CA ALA A 92 0.28 21.29 -15.52
C ALA A 92 0.69 21.05 -14.05
N ALA A 93 0.18 21.85 -13.13
CA ALA A 93 0.42 21.67 -11.70
C ALA A 93 -0.20 20.36 -11.16
N ALA A 94 -1.39 19.99 -11.63
CA ALA A 94 -2.04 18.72 -11.25
C ALA A 94 -1.23 17.53 -11.78
N ARG A 95 -0.83 17.54 -13.05
CA ARG A 95 0.01 16.51 -13.68
C ARG A 95 1.33 16.32 -12.93
N LYS A 96 2.00 17.41 -12.56
CA LYS A 96 3.25 17.35 -11.79
C LYS A 96 3.07 16.64 -10.45
N ARG A 97 1.94 16.86 -9.75
CA ARG A 97 1.63 16.17 -8.50
C ARG A 97 1.40 14.68 -8.70
N VAL A 98 0.65 14.31 -9.73
CA VAL A 98 0.41 12.91 -10.09
C VAL A 98 1.72 12.21 -10.46
N ASP A 99 2.57 12.85 -11.26
CA ASP A 99 3.87 12.27 -11.69
C ASP A 99 4.81 12.05 -10.50
N ALA A 100 4.84 12.99 -9.55
CA ALA A 100 5.61 12.85 -8.32
C ALA A 100 5.09 11.67 -7.45
N ALA A 101 3.78 11.53 -7.31
CA ALA A 101 3.17 10.43 -6.56
C ALA A 101 3.40 9.07 -7.24
N LEU A 102 3.32 9.01 -8.57
CA LEU A 102 3.65 7.80 -9.35
C LEU A 102 5.10 7.37 -9.17
N LEU A 103 6.04 8.32 -9.25
CA LEU A 103 7.47 8.03 -9.05
C LEU A 103 7.73 7.50 -7.62
N GLN A 104 7.09 8.12 -6.63
CA GLN A 104 7.22 7.68 -5.24
C GLN A 104 6.66 6.27 -5.05
N LEU A 105 5.49 5.97 -5.61
CA LEU A 105 4.86 4.66 -5.52
C LEU A 105 5.68 3.59 -6.25
N ASP A 106 6.16 3.87 -7.45
CA ASP A 106 7.03 2.98 -8.23
C ASP A 106 8.33 2.64 -7.46
N THR A 107 8.90 3.61 -6.75
CA THR A 107 10.09 3.41 -5.92
C THR A 107 9.80 2.45 -4.76
N VAL A 108 8.64 2.58 -4.12
CA VAL A 108 8.23 1.70 -3.02
C VAL A 108 7.99 0.28 -3.52
N PHE A 109 7.30 0.11 -4.66
CA PHE A 109 7.08 -1.22 -5.26
C PHE A 109 8.38 -1.92 -5.69
N LYS A 110 9.38 -1.17 -6.13
CA LYS A 110 10.68 -1.73 -6.48
C LYS A 110 11.53 -2.11 -5.28
N ALA A 111 11.36 -1.42 -4.16
CA ALA A 111 12.10 -1.67 -2.93
C ALA A 111 11.59 -2.90 -2.18
N ASP A 112 10.31 -3.23 -2.31
CA ASP A 112 9.67 -4.37 -1.65
C ASP A 112 8.95 -5.25 -2.67
N PRO A 113 9.64 -6.28 -3.22
CA PRO A 113 9.05 -7.21 -4.17
C PRO A 113 7.94 -8.12 -3.58
N GLY A 114 7.82 -8.19 -2.25
CA GLY A 114 6.72 -8.89 -1.56
C GLY A 114 5.39 -8.17 -1.68
N VAL A 115 5.44 -6.94 -2.15
CA VAL A 115 4.25 -6.14 -2.38
C VAL A 115 3.70 -6.38 -3.77
N VAL A 116 2.48 -6.80 -3.77
CA VAL A 116 1.79 -7.40 -4.90
C VAL A 116 1.39 -6.36 -5.95
N ASP A 117 2.22 -6.17 -6.98
CA ASP A 117 1.74 -5.83 -8.32
C ASP A 117 1.81 -7.07 -9.24
N GLU A 118 1.32 -8.22 -8.73
CA GLU A 118 1.35 -9.51 -9.45
C GLU A 118 0.80 -9.44 -10.87
N HIS A 119 -0.04 -8.43 -11.15
CA HIS A 119 -0.73 -8.27 -12.43
C HIS A 119 -0.23 -7.07 -13.23
N GLY A 120 0.82 -6.37 -12.79
CA GLY A 120 1.32 -5.15 -13.43
C GLY A 120 0.28 -4.03 -13.47
N LEU A 121 -0.58 -3.94 -12.45
CA LEU A 121 -1.68 -2.98 -12.39
C LEU A 121 -1.17 -1.53 -12.34
N LEU A 122 -0.07 -1.28 -11.64
CA LEU A 122 0.55 0.04 -11.59
C LEU A 122 1.08 0.45 -12.96
N ALA A 123 1.81 -0.46 -13.64
CA ALA A 123 2.33 -0.20 -14.99
C ALA A 123 1.19 -0.03 -16.01
N ASP A 124 0.08 -0.77 -15.87
CA ASP A 124 -1.11 -0.58 -16.70
C ASP A 124 -1.77 0.77 -16.44
N ALA A 125 -1.93 1.18 -15.17
CA ALA A 125 -2.44 2.50 -14.80
C ALA A 125 -1.59 3.64 -15.37
N GLN A 126 -0.26 3.51 -15.32
CA GLN A 126 0.67 4.48 -15.92
C GLN A 126 0.49 4.60 -17.43
N ARG A 127 0.43 3.48 -18.17
CA ARG A 127 0.19 3.48 -19.62
C ARG A 127 -1.14 4.13 -19.98
N ARG A 128 -2.21 3.80 -19.23
CA ARG A 128 -3.54 4.38 -19.43
C ARG A 128 -3.55 5.88 -19.16
N LEU A 129 -2.87 6.32 -18.10
CA LEU A 129 -2.75 7.75 -17.79
C LEU A 129 -2.05 8.52 -18.92
N GLN A 130 -0.95 8.00 -19.45
CA GLN A 130 -0.26 8.62 -20.56
C GLN A 130 -1.16 8.68 -21.81
N SER A 131 -1.90 7.61 -22.10
CA SER A 131 -2.85 7.58 -23.22
C SER A 131 -3.99 8.58 -23.03
N ALA A 132 -4.56 8.67 -21.83
CA ALA A 132 -5.64 9.61 -21.49
C ALA A 132 -5.17 11.07 -21.59
N ARG A 133 -3.98 11.39 -21.07
CA ARG A 133 -3.36 12.71 -21.20
C ARG A 133 -3.12 13.09 -22.66
N ALA A 134 -2.59 12.16 -23.47
CA ALA A 134 -2.39 12.38 -24.89
C ALA A 134 -3.72 12.62 -25.64
N ALA A 135 -4.81 11.96 -25.23
CA ALA A 135 -6.13 12.21 -25.78
C ALA A 135 -6.64 13.61 -25.40
N VAL A 136 -6.52 14.02 -24.13
CA VAL A 136 -6.86 15.37 -23.67
C VAL A 136 -6.07 16.42 -24.46
N ASP A 137 -4.75 16.28 -24.54
CA ASP A 137 -3.87 17.24 -25.21
C ASP A 137 -4.20 17.39 -26.71
N ARG A 138 -4.56 16.27 -27.36
CA ARG A 138 -4.97 16.28 -28.77
C ARG A 138 -6.28 17.03 -28.97
N VAL A 139 -7.26 16.83 -28.11
CA VAL A 139 -8.55 17.52 -28.21
C VAL A 139 -8.44 19.01 -27.88
N VAL A 140 -7.65 19.34 -26.83
CA VAL A 140 -7.40 20.74 -26.43
C VAL A 140 -6.70 21.52 -27.55
N ALA A 141 -5.83 20.87 -28.33
CA ALA A 141 -5.15 21.50 -29.47
C ALA A 141 -6.06 21.79 -30.68
N GLN A 142 -7.29 21.21 -30.71
CA GLN A 142 -8.24 21.48 -31.78
C GLN A 142 -8.99 22.80 -31.54
N PRO A 143 -9.39 23.53 -32.60
CA PRO A 143 -10.37 24.62 -32.49
C PRO A 143 -11.63 24.14 -31.80
N HIS A 144 -12.29 25.02 -31.03
CA HIS A 144 -13.44 24.63 -30.21
C HIS A 144 -14.58 24.03 -31.02
N ASP A 145 -14.88 24.62 -32.17
CA ASP A 145 -15.91 24.17 -33.13
C ASP A 145 -15.58 22.85 -33.85
N ALA A 146 -14.30 22.46 -33.86
CA ALA A 146 -13.84 21.20 -34.44
C ALA A 146 -13.82 20.04 -33.44
N ARG A 147 -13.98 20.30 -32.13
CA ARG A 147 -13.96 19.29 -31.08
C ARG A 147 -15.23 18.43 -31.13
N ARG A 148 -15.05 17.16 -31.42
CA ARG A 148 -16.16 16.20 -31.43
C ARG A 148 -16.51 15.77 -30.00
N VAL A 149 -17.79 15.71 -29.70
CA VAL A 149 -18.29 15.29 -28.37
C VAL A 149 -17.74 13.90 -28.00
N GLU A 150 -17.71 12.96 -28.95
CA GLU A 150 -17.20 11.61 -28.73
C GLU A 150 -15.71 11.55 -28.40
N GLU A 151 -14.91 12.51 -28.90
CA GLU A 151 -13.50 12.61 -28.60
C GLU A 151 -13.27 13.18 -27.18
N VAL A 152 -14.06 14.17 -26.81
CA VAL A 152 -14.08 14.74 -25.45
C VAL A 152 -14.49 13.67 -24.43
N GLU A 153 -15.61 12.96 -24.69
CA GLU A 153 -16.07 11.88 -23.83
C GLU A 153 -15.03 10.76 -23.69
N ARG A 154 -14.38 10.39 -24.78
CA ARG A 154 -13.31 9.38 -24.77
C ARG A 154 -12.11 9.82 -23.94
N ALA A 155 -11.70 11.07 -24.07
CA ALA A 155 -10.61 11.63 -23.27
C ALA A 155 -10.93 11.63 -21.77
N ILE A 156 -12.17 12.04 -21.41
CA ILE A 156 -12.65 12.01 -20.03
C ILE A 156 -12.76 10.57 -19.51
N SER A 157 -13.37 9.67 -20.26
CA SER A 157 -13.54 8.25 -19.91
C SER A 157 -12.18 7.56 -19.73
N GLY A 158 -11.16 7.94 -20.50
CA GLY A 158 -9.79 7.47 -20.31
C GLY A 158 -9.23 7.79 -18.93
N MET A 159 -9.51 8.97 -18.39
CA MET A 159 -9.10 9.35 -17.03
C MET A 159 -9.81 8.54 -15.95
N PHE A 160 -11.11 8.22 -16.12
CA PHE A 160 -11.84 7.34 -15.22
C PHE A 160 -11.25 5.92 -15.20
N ALA A 161 -10.90 5.37 -16.37
CA ALA A 161 -10.31 4.04 -16.48
C ALA A 161 -8.97 3.91 -15.73
N VAL A 162 -8.22 5.00 -15.56
CA VAL A 162 -7.01 5.03 -14.72
C VAL A 162 -7.36 4.86 -13.25
N VAL A 163 -8.36 5.61 -12.78
CA VAL A 163 -8.82 5.55 -11.37
C VAL A 163 -9.33 4.14 -11.05
N ASP A 164 -10.09 3.53 -11.95
CA ASP A 164 -10.58 2.16 -11.79
C ASP A 164 -9.43 1.15 -11.65
N ARG A 165 -8.34 1.32 -12.41
CA ARG A 165 -7.15 0.48 -12.26
C ARG A 165 -6.45 0.65 -10.92
N LEU A 166 -6.35 1.88 -10.42
CA LEU A 166 -5.80 2.15 -9.11
C LEU A 166 -6.68 1.58 -7.98
N HIS A 167 -8.00 1.61 -8.14
CA HIS A 167 -8.92 0.95 -7.21
C HIS A 167 -8.76 -0.58 -7.21
N LEU A 168 -8.53 -1.20 -8.38
CA LEU A 168 -8.23 -2.64 -8.44
C LEU A 168 -6.91 -2.96 -7.73
N LEU A 169 -5.87 -2.15 -7.90
CA LEU A 169 -4.61 -2.29 -7.19
C LEU A 169 -4.82 -2.16 -5.67
N THR A 170 -5.58 -1.16 -5.24
CA THR A 170 -5.95 -0.98 -3.83
C THR A 170 -6.68 -2.21 -3.26
N SER A 171 -7.64 -2.77 -4.02
CA SER A 171 -8.39 -3.95 -3.61
C SER A 171 -7.48 -5.19 -3.51
N ALA A 172 -6.54 -5.36 -4.42
CA ALA A 172 -5.55 -6.44 -4.36
C ALA A 172 -4.66 -6.32 -3.11
N GLN A 173 -4.19 -5.12 -2.79
CA GLN A 173 -3.40 -4.84 -1.59
C GLN A 173 -4.19 -5.15 -0.30
N ILE A 174 -5.46 -4.76 -0.24
CA ILE A 174 -6.33 -5.07 0.92
C ILE A 174 -6.50 -6.57 1.07
N ASN A 175 -6.73 -7.31 -0.01
CA ASN A 175 -6.89 -8.76 0.05
C ASN A 175 -5.65 -9.47 0.60
N VAL A 176 -4.45 -9.01 0.22
CA VAL A 176 -3.18 -9.54 0.76
C VAL A 176 -3.07 -9.27 2.25
N LEU A 177 -3.37 -8.05 2.70
CA LEU A 177 -3.35 -7.70 4.13
C LEU A 177 -4.30 -8.56 4.95
N VAL A 178 -5.53 -8.76 4.46
CA VAL A 178 -6.55 -9.57 5.14
C VAL A 178 -6.16 -11.05 5.17
N SER A 179 -5.56 -11.59 4.11
CA SER A 179 -5.12 -12.99 4.08
C SER A 179 -3.93 -13.23 5.01
N ALA A 180 -2.97 -12.33 5.08
CA ALA A 180 -1.84 -12.41 6.00
C ALA A 180 -2.28 -12.38 7.47
N ASP A 181 -3.22 -11.52 7.83
CA ASP A 181 -3.78 -11.44 9.18
C ASP A 181 -4.54 -12.72 9.56
N ARG A 182 -5.27 -13.31 8.61
CA ARG A 182 -5.99 -14.57 8.80
C ARG A 182 -5.04 -15.76 9.01
N GLU A 183 -3.95 -15.85 8.25
CA GLU A 183 -2.93 -16.89 8.43
C GLU A 183 -2.20 -16.76 9.76
N ALA A 184 -1.93 -15.55 10.23
CA ALA A 184 -1.32 -15.30 11.53
C ALA A 184 -2.24 -15.66 12.70
N ALA A 185 -3.56 -15.62 12.54
CA ALA A 185 -4.55 -15.95 13.58
C ALA A 185 -4.75 -17.46 13.78
N ILE A 186 -4.53 -18.29 12.75
CA ILE A 186 -4.79 -19.75 12.82
C ILE A 186 -3.96 -20.46 13.90
N PRO A 187 -2.64 -20.24 14.04
CA PRO A 187 -1.84 -20.89 15.08
C PRO A 187 -2.26 -20.50 16.50
N ALA A 188 -2.73 -19.25 16.69
CA ALA A 188 -3.18 -18.77 17.99
C ALA A 188 -4.47 -19.47 18.46
N MET A 189 -5.35 -19.85 17.53
CA MET A 189 -6.58 -20.59 17.83
C MET A 189 -6.31 -22.08 18.11
N GLN A 190 -5.33 -22.69 17.43
CA GLN A 190 -4.98 -24.09 17.65
C GLN A 190 -4.25 -24.34 18.98
N GLY A 191 -3.53 -23.35 19.49
CA GLY A 191 -2.85 -23.42 20.79
C GLY A 191 -3.76 -23.29 22.01
N GLN A 192 -5.04 -22.94 21.85
CA GLN A 192 -6.02 -22.82 22.93
C GLN A 192 -6.85 -24.08 23.16
N VAL A 193 -6.66 -25.13 22.37
CA VAL A 193 -7.46 -26.39 22.42
C VAL A 193 -6.69 -27.53 23.11
N LEU A 194 -5.50 -27.30 23.62
CA LEU A 194 -4.71 -28.23 24.45
C LEU A 194 -4.61 -27.75 25.88
#